data_7c962fb34d622af6940eccdeef3f7eab
#
_entry.id   7c962fb34d622af6940eccdeef3f7eab
#
_cell.length_a   1.000
_cell.length_b   1.000
_cell.length_c   1.000
_cell.angle_alpha   90.00
_cell.angle_beta   90.00
_cell.angle_gamma   90.00
#
_symmetry.space_group_name_H-M   'P 1'
#
loop_
_entity.id
_entity.type
_entity.pdbx_description
1 polymer ?
#
loop_
_entity_poly.entity_id
_entity_poly.type
_entity_poly.pdbx_seq_one_letter_code
_entity_poly.pdbx_strand_id
1 'polypeptide(L)'
;MLGMSQIQCRSGDDEAVPMGRSRVTIPASERPVVLTIAGFDPSSGAGVTADLKVFAAHRLYGLAAITALTVQSTQGVRRFHTVNPRFLAETLECLAEDVEISGVKIGMLGRAEIVSAVSHFLADSRIPRECIVLDPVIRSSSGRTLLDSQGLDLLQSELLPLAGWVTPNLSELAELATSEVSGRESVPVAARVLAAAHPGLNVVVTGGHLAPPDDFLLASTSEEHWFPGRKIRTAATHGTGCTFSSALLAQLVSGSPSAEAVAGAKKYVRAAMEAAYPVGKGRGPLNHLYRLDEL
;
A
#
# COMPACT_ATOMS: atom_id res chain seq x y z
N MET A 1 -14.87 13.64 77.76
CA MET A 1 -13.67 12.81 78.12
C MET A 1 -13.78 11.53 77.39
N LEU A 2 -12.80 11.22 76.55
CA LEU A 2 -12.52 9.97 75.83
C LEU A 2 -12.05 10.37 74.40
N GLY A 3 -10.86 10.42 74.07
CA GLY A 3 -9.81 9.44 73.99
C GLY A 3 -9.54 9.28 72.50
N MET A 4 -8.77 10.24 71.88
CA MET A 4 -8.33 10.14 70.46
C MET A 4 -7.16 9.16 70.38
N SER A 5 -7.36 8.02 69.72
CA SER A 5 -6.33 7.05 69.39
C SER A 5 -5.80 7.41 67.96
N GLN A 6 -4.53 7.80 67.87
CA GLN A 6 -3.79 8.04 66.64
C GLN A 6 -3.42 6.69 66.04
N ILE A 7 -3.81 6.51 64.72
CA ILE A 7 -3.31 5.43 63.89
C ILE A 7 -2.18 6.01 63.03
N GLN A 8 -0.95 5.56 63.33
CA GLN A 8 0.23 5.82 62.49
C GLN A 8 0.16 4.99 61.21
N CYS A 9 0.07 5.64 60.05
CA CYS A 9 0.35 5.02 58.75
C CYS A 9 1.87 4.90 58.59
N ARG A 10 2.32 3.66 58.40
CA ARG A 10 3.69 3.36 57.95
C ARG A 10 3.79 3.66 56.45
N SER A 11 4.81 4.46 56.08
CA SER A 11 5.27 4.67 54.73
C SER A 11 5.92 3.37 54.24
N GLY A 12 5.31 2.75 53.23
CA GLY A 12 5.94 1.73 52.41
C GLY A 12 6.57 2.40 51.17
N ASP A 13 7.88 2.25 51.03
CA ASP A 13 8.61 2.70 49.89
C ASP A 13 8.25 1.81 48.67
N ASP A 14 7.36 2.27 47.83
CA ASP A 14 7.16 1.68 46.48
C ASP A 14 8.19 2.29 45.53
N GLU A 15 9.25 1.53 45.27
CA GLU A 15 10.18 1.79 44.17
C GLU A 15 9.41 1.74 42.84
N ALA A 16 9.10 2.90 42.31
CA ALA A 16 8.56 3.05 40.94
C ALA A 16 9.65 2.69 39.92
N VAL A 17 9.51 1.54 39.30
CA VAL A 17 10.30 1.14 38.11
C VAL A 17 10.03 2.14 37.00
N PRO A 18 11.04 2.85 36.46
CA PRO A 18 10.82 3.79 35.37
C PRO A 18 10.59 3.02 34.06
N MET A 19 9.34 2.91 33.62
CA MET A 19 9.02 2.52 32.24
C MET A 19 9.34 3.65 31.28
N GLY A 20 10.62 3.87 31.03
CA GLY A 20 11.14 4.78 30.01
C GLY A 20 11.01 4.18 28.62
N ARG A 21 9.83 4.17 28.01
CA ARG A 21 9.72 4.11 26.56
C ARG A 21 10.01 5.51 26.02
N SER A 22 11.22 5.74 25.55
CA SER A 22 11.56 6.92 24.76
C SER A 22 10.60 7.00 23.59
N ARG A 23 9.60 7.86 23.66
CA ARG A 23 8.83 8.27 22.48
C ARG A 23 9.82 9.05 21.60
N VAL A 24 10.33 8.43 20.55
CA VAL A 24 11.01 9.15 19.48
C VAL A 24 9.93 10.02 18.82
N THR A 25 9.86 11.27 19.24
CA THR A 25 9.03 12.28 18.56
C THR A 25 9.81 12.74 17.35
N ILE A 26 9.44 12.26 16.18
CA ILE A 26 9.91 12.85 14.90
C ILE A 26 9.32 14.26 14.87
N PRO A 27 10.14 15.32 14.76
CA PRO A 27 9.64 16.69 14.61
C PRO A 27 8.64 16.75 13.44
N ALA A 28 7.60 17.55 13.55
CA ALA A 28 6.59 17.67 12.49
C ALA A 28 7.18 18.20 11.16
N SER A 29 8.32 18.88 11.22
CA SER A 29 9.10 19.38 10.08
C SER A 29 9.90 18.32 9.30
N GLU A 30 9.94 17.07 9.79
CA GLU A 30 10.77 15.99 9.20
C GLU A 30 9.94 14.82 8.64
N ARG A 31 8.62 14.99 8.52
CA ARG A 31 7.79 13.91 7.95
C ARG A 31 7.96 13.86 6.44
N PRO A 32 8.42 12.74 5.88
CA PRO A 32 8.47 12.58 4.43
C PRO A 32 7.10 12.79 3.79
N VAL A 33 7.09 13.50 2.67
CA VAL A 33 5.87 13.73 1.88
C VAL A 33 5.79 12.65 0.80
N VAL A 34 4.67 11.94 0.72
CA VAL A 34 4.44 10.90 -0.28
C VAL A 34 3.13 11.16 -1.03
N LEU A 35 3.09 10.75 -2.28
CA LEU A 35 1.93 10.93 -3.15
C LEU A 35 1.27 9.59 -3.46
N THR A 36 -0.06 9.51 -3.36
CA THR A 36 -0.84 8.44 -3.99
C THR A 36 -1.52 8.94 -5.25
N ILE A 37 -1.40 8.19 -6.35
CA ILE A 37 -2.09 8.41 -7.62
C ILE A 37 -3.00 7.20 -7.85
N ALA A 38 -4.29 7.33 -7.52
CA ALA A 38 -5.21 6.20 -7.55
C ALA A 38 -6.68 6.62 -7.65
N GLY A 39 -7.59 5.66 -7.81
CA GLY A 39 -9.02 5.89 -7.77
C GLY A 39 -9.52 6.24 -6.36
N PHE A 40 -10.63 6.97 -6.32
CA PHE A 40 -11.34 7.27 -5.08
C PHE A 40 -12.38 6.20 -4.77
N ASP A 41 -12.22 5.51 -3.64
CA ASP A 41 -13.20 4.58 -3.08
C ASP A 41 -14.02 5.28 -1.99
N PRO A 42 -15.32 5.59 -2.22
CA PRO A 42 -16.17 6.25 -1.24
C PRO A 42 -16.48 5.37 -0.01
N SER A 43 -16.28 4.03 -0.11
CA SER A 43 -16.38 3.14 1.06
C SER A 43 -15.15 3.18 1.95
N SER A 44 -14.10 3.88 1.51
CA SER A 44 -12.89 4.17 2.29
C SER A 44 -12.06 2.94 2.67
N GLY A 45 -12.23 1.84 1.93
CA GLY A 45 -11.50 0.58 2.15
C GLY A 45 -10.31 0.37 1.22
N ALA A 46 -10.28 1.08 0.07
CA ALA A 46 -9.23 0.98 -0.94
C ALA A 46 -8.92 2.36 -1.55
N GLY A 47 -8.08 2.40 -2.60
CA GLY A 47 -7.71 3.60 -3.34
C GLY A 47 -7.10 4.69 -2.46
N VAL A 48 -7.16 5.94 -2.91
CA VAL A 48 -6.53 7.07 -2.21
C VAL A 48 -6.94 7.19 -0.74
N THR A 49 -8.17 6.81 -0.39
CA THR A 49 -8.67 6.90 0.99
C THR A 49 -8.04 5.87 1.93
N ALA A 50 -7.73 4.67 1.45
CA ALA A 50 -6.96 3.68 2.20
C ALA A 50 -5.49 4.08 2.26
N ASP A 51 -4.91 4.50 1.12
CA ASP A 51 -3.51 4.89 1.01
C ASP A 51 -3.16 6.01 2.01
N LEU A 52 -3.97 7.08 2.07
CA LEU A 52 -3.78 8.19 3.00
C LEU A 52 -3.84 7.74 4.48
N LYS A 53 -4.72 6.79 4.83
CA LYS A 53 -4.77 6.22 6.18
C LYS A 53 -3.49 5.44 6.51
N VAL A 54 -2.99 4.65 5.55
CA VAL A 54 -1.73 3.90 5.71
C VAL A 54 -0.56 4.85 5.88
N PHE A 55 -0.47 5.90 5.07
CA PHE A 55 0.57 6.93 5.20
C PHE A 55 0.52 7.61 6.56
N ALA A 56 -0.67 8.03 7.01
CA ALA A 56 -0.85 8.62 8.33
C ALA A 56 -0.44 7.67 9.47
N ALA A 57 -0.80 6.36 9.37
CA ALA A 57 -0.41 5.34 10.35
C ALA A 57 1.11 5.11 10.41
N HIS A 58 1.83 5.41 9.32
CA HIS A 58 3.29 5.36 9.23
C HIS A 58 3.96 6.73 9.46
N ARG A 59 3.19 7.76 9.90
CA ARG A 59 3.68 9.11 10.18
C ARG A 59 4.23 9.86 8.96
N LEU A 60 3.77 9.51 7.76
CA LEU A 60 4.05 10.25 6.53
C LEU A 60 2.99 11.33 6.29
N TYR A 61 3.36 12.39 5.55
CA TYR A 61 2.40 13.34 5.03
C TYR A 61 1.94 12.88 3.64
N GLY A 62 0.68 12.45 3.53
CA GLY A 62 0.12 11.89 2.30
C GLY A 62 -0.57 12.96 1.44
N LEU A 63 -0.09 13.10 0.19
CA LEU A 63 -0.78 13.80 -0.90
C LEU A 63 -1.61 12.80 -1.72
N ALA A 64 -2.64 13.27 -2.43
CA ALA A 64 -3.45 12.42 -3.28
C ALA A 64 -3.83 13.10 -4.59
N ALA A 65 -3.59 12.41 -5.72
CA ALA A 65 -4.11 12.74 -7.03
C ALA A 65 -5.11 11.65 -7.47
N ILE A 66 -6.36 12.05 -7.71
CA ILE A 66 -7.45 11.12 -8.02
C ILE A 66 -7.49 10.86 -9.53
N THR A 67 -7.42 9.57 -9.91
CA THR A 67 -7.50 9.12 -11.31
C THR A 67 -8.92 8.81 -11.76
N ALA A 68 -9.76 8.36 -10.85
CA ALA A 68 -11.15 7.97 -11.11
C ALA A 68 -12.02 8.12 -9.87
N LEU A 69 -13.28 8.45 -10.07
CA LEU A 69 -14.33 8.39 -9.06
C LEU A 69 -15.11 7.09 -9.25
N THR A 70 -15.36 6.37 -8.16
CA THR A 70 -16.13 5.12 -8.21
C THR A 70 -17.50 5.25 -7.57
N VAL A 71 -18.48 4.53 -8.10
CA VAL A 71 -19.73 4.21 -7.42
C VAL A 71 -19.53 2.83 -6.81
N GLN A 72 -19.13 2.82 -5.56
CA GLN A 72 -18.64 1.63 -4.87
C GLN A 72 -19.14 1.58 -3.43
N SER A 73 -19.26 0.37 -2.91
CA SER A 73 -19.52 0.06 -1.50
C SER A 73 -18.78 -1.21 -1.11
N THR A 74 -18.94 -1.68 0.13
CA THR A 74 -18.39 -2.98 0.56
C THR A 74 -18.87 -4.17 -0.29
N GLN A 75 -19.93 -4.00 -1.07
CA GLN A 75 -20.48 -5.03 -1.98
C GLN A 75 -19.78 -5.05 -3.36
N GLY A 76 -18.92 -4.08 -3.67
CA GLY A 76 -18.13 -4.02 -4.90
C GLY A 76 -18.34 -2.74 -5.71
N VAL A 77 -17.65 -2.68 -6.85
CA VAL A 77 -17.66 -1.56 -7.79
C VAL A 77 -18.82 -1.70 -8.77
N ARG A 78 -19.77 -0.76 -8.77
CA ARG A 78 -20.88 -0.73 -9.75
C ARG A 78 -20.44 -0.07 -11.06
N ARG A 79 -19.75 1.08 -10.97
CA ARG A 79 -19.18 1.81 -12.11
C ARG A 79 -18.10 2.76 -11.62
N PHE A 80 -17.27 3.25 -12.53
CA PHE A 80 -16.34 4.32 -12.28
C PHE A 80 -16.32 5.31 -13.46
N HIS A 81 -15.76 6.47 -13.21
CA HIS A 81 -15.51 7.51 -14.20
C HIS A 81 -14.09 8.06 -13.95
N THR A 82 -13.23 7.99 -14.95
CA THR A 82 -11.88 8.58 -14.86
C THR A 82 -11.98 10.10 -14.92
N VAL A 83 -11.11 10.78 -14.20
CA VAL A 83 -10.99 12.23 -14.30
C VAL A 83 -10.47 12.64 -15.70
N ASN A 84 -10.56 13.91 -16.02
CA ASN A 84 -9.94 14.42 -17.22
C ASN A 84 -8.40 14.29 -17.11
N PRO A 85 -7.69 13.69 -18.10
CA PRO A 85 -6.24 13.48 -18.01
C PRO A 85 -5.44 14.77 -17.86
N ARG A 86 -5.86 15.84 -18.52
CA ARG A 86 -5.23 17.15 -18.40
C ARG A 86 -5.40 17.74 -16.99
N PHE A 87 -6.59 17.59 -16.40
CA PHE A 87 -6.81 18.01 -15.02
C PHE A 87 -5.94 17.24 -14.03
N LEU A 88 -5.74 15.93 -14.27
CA LEU A 88 -4.81 15.12 -13.49
C LEU A 88 -3.37 15.62 -13.63
N ALA A 89 -2.90 15.87 -14.86
CA ALA A 89 -1.57 16.39 -15.11
C ALA A 89 -1.34 17.73 -14.39
N GLU A 90 -2.25 18.69 -14.54
CA GLU A 90 -2.19 19.99 -13.85
C GLU A 90 -2.18 19.83 -12.32
N THR A 91 -2.91 18.82 -11.78
CA THR A 91 -2.89 18.51 -10.33
C THR A 91 -1.52 18.00 -9.89
N LEU A 92 -0.93 17.08 -10.64
CA LEU A 92 0.38 16.50 -10.34
C LEU A 92 1.49 17.54 -10.40
N GLU A 93 1.50 18.39 -11.44
CA GLU A 93 2.41 19.51 -11.60
C GLU A 93 2.31 20.49 -10.42
N CYS A 94 1.09 20.93 -10.08
CA CYS A 94 0.84 21.85 -8.98
C CYS A 94 1.36 21.31 -7.63
N LEU A 95 1.20 20.01 -7.35
CA LEU A 95 1.71 19.38 -6.13
C LEU A 95 3.25 19.32 -6.13
N ALA A 96 3.86 18.97 -7.27
CA ALA A 96 5.32 18.84 -7.38
C ALA A 96 6.05 20.19 -7.38
N GLU A 97 5.38 21.27 -7.79
CA GLU A 97 5.89 22.64 -7.70
C GLU A 97 5.92 23.17 -6.25
N ASP A 98 4.98 22.69 -5.41
CA ASP A 98 4.80 23.19 -4.03
C ASP A 98 5.65 22.44 -3.01
N VAL A 99 5.80 21.09 -3.16
CA VAL A 99 6.45 20.24 -2.17
C VAL A 99 7.40 19.22 -2.78
N GLU A 100 8.47 18.89 -2.05
CA GLU A 100 9.37 17.79 -2.40
C GLU A 100 8.71 16.44 -2.07
N ILE A 101 8.43 15.64 -3.11
CA ILE A 101 7.78 14.33 -2.98
C ILE A 101 8.85 13.25 -2.84
N SER A 102 8.90 12.59 -1.68
CA SER A 102 9.87 11.55 -1.34
C SER A 102 9.55 10.18 -1.96
N GLY A 103 8.32 9.97 -2.40
CA GLY A 103 7.92 8.71 -3.03
C GLY A 103 6.46 8.70 -3.50
N VAL A 104 6.16 7.78 -4.42
CA VAL A 104 4.84 7.68 -5.06
C VAL A 104 4.32 6.25 -5.01
N LYS A 105 3.06 6.10 -4.63
CA LYS A 105 2.28 4.88 -4.83
C LYS A 105 1.27 5.11 -5.96
N ILE A 106 1.28 4.24 -6.94
CA ILE A 106 0.34 4.24 -8.06
C ILE A 106 -0.62 3.06 -7.90
N GLY A 107 -1.92 3.31 -8.02
CA GLY A 107 -2.96 2.28 -7.97
C GLY A 107 -3.83 2.26 -9.23
N MET A 108 -5.16 2.21 -9.06
CA MET A 108 -6.10 2.18 -10.17
C MET A 108 -5.97 3.39 -11.07
N LEU A 109 -5.77 3.18 -12.38
CA LEU A 109 -5.62 4.23 -13.40
C LEU A 109 -6.84 4.36 -14.33
N GLY A 110 -7.52 3.26 -14.64
CA GLY A 110 -8.79 3.26 -15.36
C GLY A 110 -8.67 3.16 -16.88
N ARG A 111 -7.81 3.94 -17.53
CA ARG A 111 -7.64 3.96 -18.97
C ARG A 111 -6.29 4.51 -19.44
N ALA A 112 -5.99 4.30 -20.73
CA ALA A 112 -4.75 4.64 -21.38
C ALA A 112 -4.28 6.08 -21.18
N GLU A 113 -5.17 7.07 -21.34
CA GLU A 113 -4.80 8.49 -21.26
C GLU A 113 -4.38 8.90 -19.83
N ILE A 114 -4.91 8.22 -18.82
CA ILE A 114 -4.48 8.41 -17.41
C ILE A 114 -3.10 7.79 -17.19
N VAL A 115 -2.85 6.59 -17.75
CA VAL A 115 -1.52 5.95 -17.70
C VAL A 115 -0.48 6.86 -18.31
N SER A 116 -0.74 7.39 -19.53
CA SER A 116 0.17 8.29 -20.22
C SER A 116 0.43 9.58 -19.42
N ALA A 117 -0.60 10.20 -18.84
CA ALA A 117 -0.43 11.40 -18.01
C ALA A 117 0.47 11.14 -16.79
N VAL A 118 0.30 9.99 -16.13
CA VAL A 118 1.14 9.60 -14.97
C VAL A 118 2.56 9.26 -15.40
N SER A 119 2.74 8.58 -16.53
CA SER A 119 4.06 8.24 -17.08
C SER A 119 4.87 9.51 -17.42
N HIS A 120 4.25 10.48 -18.09
CA HIS A 120 4.89 11.77 -18.39
C HIS A 120 5.32 12.50 -17.11
N PHE A 121 4.43 12.60 -16.14
CA PHE A 121 4.74 13.23 -14.86
C PHE A 121 5.94 12.56 -14.17
N LEU A 122 5.98 11.23 -14.12
CA LEU A 122 7.07 10.52 -13.46
C LEU A 122 8.39 10.63 -14.23
N ALA A 123 8.36 10.62 -15.56
CA ALA A 123 9.55 10.78 -16.40
C ALA A 123 10.26 12.14 -16.17
N ASP A 124 9.48 13.19 -15.91
CA ASP A 124 9.98 14.54 -15.65
C ASP A 124 10.25 14.79 -14.15
N SER A 125 9.80 13.90 -13.26
CA SER A 125 9.94 14.06 -11.82
C SER A 125 11.37 13.77 -11.32
N ARG A 126 11.70 14.31 -10.12
CA ARG A 126 12.95 13.99 -9.40
C ARG A 126 12.74 12.89 -8.35
N ILE A 127 11.61 12.22 -8.37
CA ILE A 127 11.27 11.19 -7.38
C ILE A 127 12.18 9.98 -7.60
N PRO A 128 12.90 9.50 -6.57
CA PRO A 128 13.78 8.34 -6.72
C PRO A 128 13.00 7.11 -7.19
N ARG A 129 13.47 6.45 -8.24
CA ARG A 129 12.79 5.27 -8.83
C ARG A 129 12.52 4.18 -7.79
N GLU A 130 13.45 3.98 -6.86
CA GLU A 130 13.34 3.03 -5.74
C GLU A 130 12.21 3.37 -4.76
N CYS A 131 11.67 4.60 -4.82
CA CYS A 131 10.51 5.05 -4.05
C CYS A 131 9.24 5.17 -4.91
N ILE A 132 9.19 4.56 -6.10
CA ILE A 132 7.99 4.48 -6.94
C ILE A 132 7.43 3.06 -6.87
N VAL A 133 6.26 2.89 -6.25
CA VAL A 133 5.55 1.61 -6.07
C VAL A 133 4.31 1.58 -6.95
N LEU A 134 4.27 0.66 -7.91
CA LEU A 134 3.12 0.41 -8.77
C LEU A 134 2.32 -0.80 -8.27
N ASP A 135 1.09 -0.57 -7.85
CA ASP A 135 0.06 -1.58 -7.63
C ASP A 135 -0.74 -1.71 -8.93
N PRO A 136 -0.53 -2.77 -9.75
CA PRO A 136 -1.07 -2.85 -11.10
C PRO A 136 -2.53 -3.29 -11.09
N VAL A 137 -3.41 -2.42 -10.61
CA VAL A 137 -4.83 -2.71 -10.41
C VAL A 137 -5.54 -2.86 -11.78
N ILE A 138 -5.53 -4.06 -12.33
CA ILE A 138 -6.17 -4.41 -13.60
C ILE A 138 -7.65 -4.76 -13.38
N ARG A 139 -7.96 -5.47 -12.28
CA ARG A 139 -9.33 -5.89 -11.92
C ARG A 139 -9.63 -5.59 -10.45
N SER A 140 -10.89 -5.28 -10.16
CA SER A 140 -11.36 -5.19 -8.78
C SER A 140 -11.42 -6.57 -8.12
N SER A 141 -11.43 -6.63 -6.79
CA SER A 141 -11.66 -7.87 -6.03
C SER A 141 -13.04 -8.51 -6.30
N SER A 142 -13.96 -7.77 -6.92
CA SER A 142 -15.26 -8.27 -7.41
C SER A 142 -15.22 -8.73 -8.88
N GLY A 143 -14.03 -8.72 -9.54
CA GLY A 143 -13.82 -9.20 -10.90
C GLY A 143 -14.09 -8.17 -12.01
N ARG A 144 -14.44 -6.92 -11.67
CA ARG A 144 -14.67 -5.88 -12.68
C ARG A 144 -13.33 -5.40 -13.25
N THR A 145 -13.23 -5.28 -14.58
CA THR A 145 -12.09 -4.66 -15.26
C THR A 145 -12.00 -3.18 -14.87
N LEU A 146 -10.82 -2.76 -14.40
CA LEU A 146 -10.51 -1.43 -13.91
C LEU A 146 -9.44 -0.73 -14.73
N LEU A 147 -8.84 -1.40 -15.71
CA LEU A 147 -7.90 -0.85 -16.68
C LEU A 147 -8.26 -1.44 -18.06
N ASP A 148 -8.38 -0.59 -19.08
CA ASP A 148 -8.63 -1.05 -20.44
C ASP A 148 -7.35 -1.69 -21.06
N SER A 149 -7.50 -2.39 -22.19
CA SER A 149 -6.39 -3.10 -22.84
C SER A 149 -5.28 -2.16 -23.29
N GLN A 150 -5.63 -1.01 -23.86
CA GLN A 150 -4.65 -0.01 -24.27
C GLN A 150 -3.93 0.58 -23.05
N GLY A 151 -4.62 0.77 -21.93
CA GLY A 151 -4.01 1.19 -20.67
C GLY A 151 -3.05 0.14 -20.11
N LEU A 152 -3.34 -1.15 -20.28
CA LEU A 152 -2.42 -2.22 -19.89
C LEU A 152 -1.15 -2.22 -20.76
N ASP A 153 -1.30 -2.02 -22.08
CA ASP A 153 -0.15 -1.91 -22.99
C ASP A 153 0.76 -0.72 -22.62
N LEU A 154 0.17 0.45 -22.33
CA LEU A 154 0.93 1.62 -21.88
C LEU A 154 1.51 1.45 -20.47
N LEU A 155 0.80 0.77 -19.56
CA LEU A 155 1.34 0.46 -18.26
C LEU A 155 2.62 -0.37 -18.35
N GLN A 156 2.66 -1.35 -19.27
CA GLN A 156 3.85 -2.18 -19.50
C GLN A 156 4.97 -1.40 -20.22
N SER A 157 4.63 -0.65 -21.27
CA SER A 157 5.64 0.00 -22.12
C SER A 157 6.16 1.33 -21.59
N GLU A 158 5.34 2.11 -20.86
CA GLU A 158 5.69 3.45 -20.40
C GLU A 158 5.85 3.55 -18.89
N LEU A 159 4.97 2.92 -18.08
CA LEU A 159 4.91 3.14 -16.64
C LEU A 159 5.81 2.18 -15.85
N LEU A 160 5.83 0.88 -16.17
CA LEU A 160 6.69 -0.10 -15.51
C LEU A 160 8.19 0.23 -15.60
N PRO A 161 8.72 0.77 -16.73
CA PRO A 161 10.12 1.20 -16.78
C PRO A 161 10.49 2.30 -15.78
N LEU A 162 9.52 3.10 -15.34
CA LEU A 162 9.71 4.19 -14.38
C LEU A 162 9.56 3.74 -12.93
N ALA A 163 8.89 2.60 -12.69
CA ALA A 163 8.69 2.07 -11.35
C ALA A 163 9.92 1.31 -10.83
N GLY A 164 10.23 1.46 -9.54
CA GLY A 164 11.22 0.63 -8.84
C GLY A 164 10.62 -0.65 -8.28
N TRP A 165 9.29 -0.64 -8.05
CA TRP A 165 8.55 -1.74 -7.44
C TRP A 165 7.23 -1.97 -8.13
N VAL A 166 6.86 -3.24 -8.30
CA VAL A 166 5.51 -3.65 -8.73
C VAL A 166 4.97 -4.71 -7.77
N THR A 167 3.67 -4.62 -7.42
CA THR A 167 3.05 -5.49 -6.40
C THR A 167 1.85 -6.29 -6.95
N PRO A 168 2.03 -7.10 -8.02
CA PRO A 168 0.93 -7.85 -8.61
C PRO A 168 0.43 -8.96 -7.68
N ASN A 169 -0.85 -9.26 -7.77
CA ASN A 169 -1.38 -10.56 -7.36
C ASN A 169 -1.12 -11.62 -8.46
N LEU A 170 -1.51 -12.89 -8.22
CA LEU A 170 -1.23 -13.99 -9.16
C LEU A 170 -1.81 -13.75 -10.55
N SER A 171 -3.04 -13.23 -10.64
CA SER A 171 -3.70 -12.97 -11.93
C SER A 171 -3.06 -11.79 -12.66
N GLU A 172 -2.69 -10.75 -11.95
CA GLU A 172 -1.98 -9.59 -12.50
C GLU A 172 -0.56 -9.97 -12.96
N LEU A 173 0.14 -10.81 -12.18
CA LEU A 173 1.44 -11.35 -12.59
C LEU A 173 1.32 -12.14 -13.90
N ALA A 174 0.28 -12.98 -14.03
CA ALA A 174 0.05 -13.76 -15.24
C ALA A 174 -0.20 -12.87 -16.47
N GLU A 175 -0.98 -11.79 -16.30
CA GLU A 175 -1.23 -10.80 -17.37
C GLU A 175 0.04 -10.02 -17.73
N LEU A 176 0.78 -9.51 -16.75
CA LEU A 176 2.00 -8.72 -16.97
C LEU A 176 3.17 -9.54 -17.53
N ALA A 177 3.34 -10.78 -17.09
CA ALA A 177 4.39 -11.66 -17.60
C ALA A 177 3.98 -12.43 -18.86
N THR A 178 2.74 -12.30 -19.33
CA THR A 178 2.17 -13.10 -20.42
C THR A 178 2.45 -14.58 -20.23
N SER A 179 2.27 -15.07 -19.00
CA SER A 179 2.66 -16.42 -18.55
C SER A 179 1.59 -17.00 -17.63
N GLU A 180 1.38 -18.31 -17.70
CA GLU A 180 0.47 -18.99 -16.79
C GLU A 180 1.04 -19.01 -15.37
N VAL A 181 0.23 -18.59 -14.38
CA VAL A 181 0.57 -18.63 -12.96
C VAL A 181 -0.48 -19.47 -12.24
N SER A 182 -0.22 -20.76 -12.13
CA SER A 182 -1.15 -21.75 -11.56
C SER A 182 -0.92 -22.05 -10.07
N GLY A 183 0.23 -21.67 -9.50
CA GLY A 183 0.57 -21.97 -8.12
C GLY A 183 1.92 -21.43 -7.68
N ARG A 184 2.34 -21.83 -6.49
CA ARG A 184 3.60 -21.36 -5.85
C ARG A 184 4.83 -21.52 -6.74
N GLU A 185 4.95 -22.65 -7.45
CA GLU A 185 6.14 -22.98 -8.23
C GLU A 185 6.28 -22.14 -9.50
N SER A 186 5.15 -21.69 -10.09
CA SER A 186 5.16 -20.83 -11.28
C SER A 186 5.43 -19.34 -10.97
N VAL A 187 5.25 -18.91 -9.72
CA VAL A 187 5.45 -17.51 -9.31
C VAL A 187 6.87 -17.01 -9.60
N PRO A 188 7.97 -17.69 -9.17
CA PRO A 188 9.32 -17.20 -9.45
C PRO A 188 9.65 -17.14 -10.95
N VAL A 189 9.11 -18.08 -11.73
CA VAL A 189 9.33 -18.12 -13.20
C VAL A 189 8.69 -16.88 -13.85
N ALA A 190 7.43 -16.62 -13.56
CA ALA A 190 6.72 -15.46 -14.12
C ALA A 190 7.31 -14.13 -13.63
N ALA A 191 7.72 -14.06 -12.36
CA ALA A 191 8.40 -12.87 -11.81
C ALA A 191 9.73 -12.58 -12.53
N ARG A 192 10.52 -13.60 -12.86
CA ARG A 192 11.77 -13.43 -13.64
C ARG A 192 11.49 -12.97 -15.07
N VAL A 193 10.42 -13.46 -15.72
CA VAL A 193 10.02 -12.99 -17.04
C VAL A 193 9.71 -11.50 -17.01
N LEU A 194 8.92 -11.06 -16.04
CA LEU A 194 8.57 -9.65 -15.86
C LEU A 194 9.80 -8.79 -15.55
N ALA A 195 10.66 -9.23 -14.62
CA ALA A 195 11.88 -8.50 -14.27
C ALA A 195 12.90 -8.43 -15.42
N ALA A 196 13.00 -9.46 -16.25
CA ALA A 196 13.85 -9.45 -17.44
C ALA A 196 13.41 -8.43 -18.48
N ALA A 197 12.10 -8.23 -18.63
CA ALA A 197 11.53 -7.19 -19.50
C ALA A 197 11.74 -5.77 -18.94
N HIS A 198 11.91 -5.62 -17.61
CA HIS A 198 12.02 -4.32 -16.93
C HIS A 198 13.23 -4.30 -15.97
N PRO A 199 14.48 -4.09 -16.48
CA PRO A 199 15.68 -4.12 -15.66
C PRO A 199 15.63 -3.16 -14.47
N GLY A 200 16.06 -3.63 -13.30
CA GLY A 200 16.04 -2.86 -12.06
C GLY A 200 14.68 -2.82 -11.32
N LEU A 201 13.66 -3.52 -11.83
CA LEU A 201 12.36 -3.64 -11.17
C LEU A 201 12.41 -4.69 -10.05
N ASN A 202 11.90 -4.33 -8.86
CA ASN A 202 11.60 -5.28 -7.80
C ASN A 202 10.16 -5.78 -7.97
N VAL A 203 9.97 -7.08 -8.01
CA VAL A 203 8.65 -7.71 -8.19
C VAL A 203 8.21 -8.37 -6.89
N VAL A 204 7.13 -7.87 -6.28
CA VAL A 204 6.54 -8.45 -5.06
C VAL A 204 5.21 -9.08 -5.40
N VAL A 205 5.15 -10.39 -5.46
CA VAL A 205 3.92 -11.12 -5.76
C VAL A 205 3.13 -11.36 -4.49
N THR A 206 1.92 -10.80 -4.40
CA THR A 206 1.05 -11.00 -3.23
C THR A 206 0.31 -12.33 -3.33
N GLY A 207 0.60 -13.25 -2.41
CA GLY A 207 0.13 -14.63 -2.44
C GLY A 207 -1.19 -14.89 -1.74
N GLY A 208 -2.07 -13.91 -1.61
CA GLY A 208 -3.34 -14.06 -0.90
C GLY A 208 -4.26 -15.18 -1.41
N HIS A 209 -4.06 -15.65 -2.64
CA HIS A 209 -4.76 -16.77 -3.25
C HIS A 209 -3.98 -18.10 -3.21
N LEU A 210 -2.74 -18.10 -2.72
CA LEU A 210 -1.97 -19.33 -2.49
C LEU A 210 -2.43 -20.05 -1.21
N ALA A 211 -2.05 -21.31 -1.10
CA ALA A 211 -2.25 -22.12 0.09
C ALA A 211 -0.92 -22.82 0.47
N PRO A 212 -0.16 -22.30 1.44
CA PRO A 212 -0.40 -21.10 2.28
C PRO A 212 -0.28 -19.77 1.52
N PRO A 213 -0.85 -18.66 2.05
CA PRO A 213 -0.83 -17.36 1.41
C PRO A 213 0.52 -16.64 1.59
N ASP A 214 1.56 -17.22 0.99
CA ASP A 214 2.92 -16.71 1.03
C ASP A 214 3.12 -15.63 -0.03
N ASP A 215 3.79 -14.53 0.32
CA ASP A 215 4.22 -13.54 -0.67
C ASP A 215 5.64 -13.85 -1.15
N PHE A 216 5.96 -13.42 -2.37
CA PHE A 216 7.25 -13.64 -3.00
C PHE A 216 7.87 -12.31 -3.43
N LEU A 217 9.15 -12.12 -3.16
CA LEU A 217 9.96 -11.01 -3.67
C LEU A 217 11.04 -11.57 -4.61
N LEU A 218 11.09 -11.04 -5.82
CA LEU A 218 12.27 -11.04 -6.67
C LEU A 218 12.86 -9.63 -6.62
N ALA A 219 13.97 -9.46 -5.93
CA ALA A 219 14.67 -8.18 -5.86
C ALA A 219 15.39 -7.86 -7.18
N SER A 220 15.60 -6.58 -7.46
CA SER A 220 16.37 -6.11 -8.62
C SER A 220 17.82 -6.62 -8.63
N THR A 221 18.34 -7.06 -7.49
CA THR A 221 19.62 -7.77 -7.32
C THR A 221 19.56 -9.25 -7.72
N SER A 222 18.41 -9.75 -8.15
CA SER A 222 18.10 -11.15 -8.43
C SER A 222 17.98 -12.07 -7.20
N GLU A 223 17.97 -11.51 -6.00
CA GLU A 223 17.69 -12.27 -4.78
C GLU A 223 16.20 -12.60 -4.69
N GLU A 224 15.90 -13.83 -4.24
CA GLU A 224 14.55 -14.35 -4.10
C GLU A 224 14.22 -14.61 -2.63
N HIS A 225 13.07 -14.10 -2.19
CA HIS A 225 12.61 -14.29 -0.82
C HIS A 225 11.14 -14.68 -0.78
N TRP A 226 10.82 -15.73 0.01
CA TRP A 226 9.45 -16.09 0.34
C TRP A 226 9.11 -15.60 1.75
N PHE A 227 7.98 -14.94 1.88
CA PHE A 227 7.43 -14.45 3.15
C PHE A 227 6.25 -15.33 3.57
N PRO A 228 6.42 -16.22 4.55
CA PRO A 228 5.35 -17.12 4.97
C PRO A 228 4.10 -16.37 5.43
N GLY A 229 2.94 -16.88 5.02
CA GLY A 229 1.64 -16.39 5.42
C GLY A 229 0.77 -17.45 6.06
N ARG A 230 -0.18 -17.03 6.88
CA ARG A 230 -1.25 -17.91 7.32
C ARG A 230 -2.60 -17.26 7.02
N LYS A 231 -3.58 -18.08 6.67
CA LYS A 231 -4.93 -17.62 6.37
C LYS A 231 -5.59 -17.01 7.61
N ILE A 232 -6.08 -15.78 7.48
CA ILE A 232 -6.88 -15.09 8.49
C ILE A 232 -8.34 -15.31 8.16
N ARG A 233 -9.13 -15.74 9.13
CA ARG A 233 -10.58 -15.90 8.98
C ARG A 233 -11.27 -14.55 9.21
N THR A 234 -11.41 -13.76 8.15
CA THR A 234 -12.06 -12.45 8.20
C THR A 234 -12.82 -12.18 6.90
N ALA A 235 -13.90 -11.42 6.98
CA ALA A 235 -14.59 -10.85 5.82
C ALA A 235 -13.96 -9.50 5.38
N ALA A 236 -13.06 -8.93 6.18
CA ALA A 236 -12.39 -7.65 5.93
C ALA A 236 -11.17 -7.86 5.02
N THR A 237 -11.41 -8.01 3.73
CA THR A 237 -10.38 -8.25 2.72
C THR A 237 -10.34 -7.17 1.63
N HIS A 238 -11.22 -6.16 1.74
CA HIS A 238 -11.27 -5.07 0.78
C HIS A 238 -10.09 -4.11 0.98
N GLY A 239 -9.31 -3.91 -0.09
CA GLY A 239 -8.16 -3.01 -0.10
C GLY A 239 -6.85 -3.59 0.44
N THR A 240 -6.72 -4.92 0.60
CA THR A 240 -5.46 -5.56 1.03
C THR A 240 -4.29 -5.21 0.13
N GLY A 241 -4.44 -5.22 -1.21
CA GLY A 241 -3.41 -4.83 -2.18
C GLY A 241 -2.98 -3.37 -2.00
N CYS A 242 -3.95 -2.44 -2.01
CA CYS A 242 -3.68 -1.02 -1.79
C CYS A 242 -2.99 -0.76 -0.43
N THR A 243 -3.43 -1.45 0.63
CA THR A 243 -2.80 -1.35 1.96
C THR A 243 -1.37 -1.86 1.93
N PHE A 244 -1.12 -2.98 1.23
CA PHE A 244 0.23 -3.55 1.11
C PHE A 244 1.17 -2.62 0.35
N SER A 245 0.79 -2.17 -0.84
CA SER A 245 1.63 -1.30 -1.69
C SER A 245 1.92 0.06 -1.01
N SER A 246 0.95 0.62 -0.29
CA SER A 246 1.15 1.85 0.49
C SER A 246 2.03 1.65 1.72
N ALA A 247 1.90 0.52 2.42
CA ALA A 247 2.78 0.18 3.54
C ALA A 247 4.20 -0.13 3.06
N LEU A 248 4.36 -0.77 1.87
CA LEU A 248 5.65 -0.99 1.24
C LEU A 248 6.34 0.35 0.94
N LEU A 249 5.65 1.29 0.28
CA LEU A 249 6.19 2.63 0.04
C LEU A 249 6.63 3.30 1.36
N ALA A 250 5.83 3.20 2.40
CA ALA A 250 6.16 3.79 3.70
C ALA A 250 7.46 3.21 4.30
N GLN A 251 7.71 1.90 4.15
CA GLN A 251 8.96 1.27 4.58
C GLN A 251 10.15 1.74 3.74
N LEU A 252 9.99 1.83 2.41
CA LEU A 252 11.03 2.24 1.47
C LEU A 252 11.47 3.68 1.72
N VAL A 253 10.53 4.61 1.86
CA VAL A 253 10.82 6.03 2.16
C VAL A 253 11.47 6.19 3.54
N SER A 254 11.21 5.26 4.46
CA SER A 254 11.89 5.21 5.77
C SER A 254 13.28 4.57 5.73
N GLY A 255 13.77 4.16 4.55
CA GLY A 255 15.11 3.59 4.36
C GLY A 255 15.23 2.10 4.69
N SER A 256 14.13 1.36 4.78
CA SER A 256 14.17 -0.09 5.04
C SER A 256 14.76 -0.84 3.85
N PRO A 257 15.66 -1.82 4.05
CA PRO A 257 16.11 -2.73 3.00
C PRO A 257 14.95 -3.51 2.37
N SER A 258 15.11 -3.93 1.11
CA SER A 258 14.06 -4.55 0.27
C SER A 258 13.26 -5.65 0.99
N ALA A 259 13.94 -6.66 1.54
CA ALA A 259 13.27 -7.77 2.20
C ALA A 259 12.56 -7.34 3.51
N GLU A 260 13.15 -6.42 4.26
CA GLU A 260 12.55 -5.87 5.48
C GLU A 260 11.33 -5.01 5.17
N ALA A 261 11.37 -4.22 4.08
CA ALA A 261 10.26 -3.40 3.62
C ALA A 261 9.04 -4.28 3.27
N VAL A 262 9.25 -5.36 2.53
CA VAL A 262 8.19 -6.33 2.20
C VAL A 262 7.65 -7.03 3.44
N ALA A 263 8.53 -7.50 4.35
CA ALA A 263 8.12 -8.11 5.61
C ALA A 263 7.32 -7.15 6.50
N GLY A 264 7.75 -5.87 6.56
CA GLY A 264 7.06 -4.81 7.28
C GLY A 264 5.67 -4.52 6.73
N ALA A 265 5.54 -4.42 5.40
CA ALA A 265 4.25 -4.23 4.73
C ALA A 265 3.30 -5.42 4.98
N LYS A 266 3.79 -6.66 4.83
CA LYS A 266 3.01 -7.86 5.13
C LYS A 266 2.53 -7.91 6.58
N LYS A 267 3.42 -7.59 7.52
CA LYS A 267 3.08 -7.53 8.96
C LYS A 267 1.99 -6.50 9.24
N TYR A 268 2.08 -5.32 8.60
CA TYR A 268 1.08 -4.26 8.76
C TYR A 268 -0.29 -4.67 8.23
N VAL A 269 -0.35 -5.20 6.99
CA VAL A 269 -1.61 -5.70 6.40
C VAL A 269 -2.25 -6.74 7.29
N ARG A 270 -1.45 -7.70 7.78
CA ARG A 270 -1.92 -8.75 8.65
C ARG A 270 -2.54 -8.21 9.93
N ALA A 271 -1.85 -7.31 10.63
CA ALA A 271 -2.36 -6.70 11.87
C ALA A 271 -3.65 -5.90 11.61
N ALA A 272 -3.71 -5.14 10.50
CA ALA A 272 -4.90 -4.40 10.09
C ALA A 272 -6.09 -5.31 9.75
N MET A 273 -5.84 -6.52 9.22
CA MET A 273 -6.87 -7.54 8.98
C MET A 273 -7.34 -8.20 10.29
N GLU A 274 -6.42 -8.52 11.20
CA GLU A 274 -6.73 -9.14 12.51
C GLU A 274 -7.52 -8.19 13.41
N ALA A 275 -7.26 -6.88 13.32
CA ALA A 275 -7.97 -5.83 14.07
C ALA A 275 -9.23 -5.30 13.36
N ALA A 276 -9.60 -5.85 12.20
CA ALA A 276 -10.73 -5.36 11.45
C ALA A 276 -12.07 -5.72 12.11
N TYR A 277 -13.03 -4.83 11.95
CA TYR A 277 -14.40 -4.98 12.43
C TYR A 277 -15.41 -4.92 11.27
N PRO A 278 -16.61 -5.50 11.43
CA PRO A 278 -17.59 -5.53 10.36
C PRO A 278 -18.05 -4.13 9.94
N VAL A 279 -17.95 -3.82 8.64
CA VAL A 279 -18.48 -2.59 8.03
C VAL A 279 -19.27 -2.97 6.78
N GLY A 280 -20.54 -2.57 6.71
CA GLY A 280 -21.39 -2.82 5.57
C GLY A 280 -21.83 -4.28 5.42
N LYS A 281 -22.34 -4.64 4.23
CA LYS A 281 -22.95 -5.95 3.94
C LYS A 281 -22.07 -6.86 3.06
N GLY A 282 -20.93 -6.37 2.59
CA GLY A 282 -20.00 -7.08 1.71
C GLY A 282 -18.67 -7.36 2.36
N ARG A 283 -17.60 -7.33 1.54
CA ARG A 283 -16.23 -7.43 2.04
C ARG A 283 -15.87 -6.13 2.75
N GLY A 284 -15.68 -6.18 4.07
CA GLY A 284 -15.33 -5.02 4.87
C GLY A 284 -13.90 -4.51 4.60
N PRO A 285 -13.61 -3.25 4.94
CA PRO A 285 -12.25 -2.70 4.91
C PRO A 285 -11.38 -3.27 6.04
N LEU A 286 -10.07 -3.16 5.88
CA LEU A 286 -9.12 -3.36 6.95
C LEU A 286 -9.23 -2.23 8.00
N ASN A 287 -8.83 -2.49 9.24
CA ASN A 287 -8.62 -1.42 10.22
C ASN A 287 -7.23 -0.80 10.01
N HIS A 288 -7.11 0.13 9.06
CA HIS A 288 -5.84 0.77 8.74
C HIS A 288 -5.22 1.53 9.91
N LEU A 289 -6.05 1.99 10.84
CA LEU A 289 -5.62 2.80 11.99
C LEU A 289 -5.60 2.01 13.31
N TYR A 290 -5.51 0.67 13.25
CA TYR A 290 -5.53 -0.22 14.42
C TYR A 290 -4.56 0.20 15.55
N ARG A 291 -3.47 0.86 15.21
CA ARG A 291 -2.50 1.37 16.19
C ARG A 291 -3.06 2.50 17.08
N LEU A 292 -4.16 3.14 16.66
CA LEU A 292 -4.84 4.16 17.47
C LEU A 292 -5.74 3.51 18.52
N ASP A 293 -6.18 2.26 18.32
CA ASP A 293 -7.00 1.52 19.26
C ASP A 293 -6.17 1.04 20.49
N GLU A 294 -4.82 1.13 20.41
CA GLU A 294 -3.89 0.75 21.48
C GLU A 294 -3.48 1.96 22.36
N LEU A 295 -4.01 3.17 22.07
CA LEU A 295 -3.74 4.41 22.81
C LEU A 295 -4.82 4.71 23.83
#